data_922049423e6fcbb4e4f9eb1a2eee84b2
#
_entry.id   922049423e6fcbb4e4f9eb1a2eee84b2
#
_cell.length_a   1.000
_cell.length_b   1.000
_cell.length_c   1.000
_cell.angle_alpha   90.00
_cell.angle_beta   90.00
_cell.angle_gamma   90.00
#
_symmetry.space_group_name_H-M   'P 1'
#
loop_
_entity.id
_entity.type
_entity.pdbx_description
1 polymer ?
#
loop_
_entity_poly.entity_id
_entity_poly.type
_entity_poly.pdbx_seq_one_letter_code
_entity_poly.pdbx_strand_id
1 'polypeptide(L)'
;MIESFRSLFAPPRDILLLAAALWIGLALAEKRCERHGVSKDALNNLVFYSLFGYLLGGRILFALANYSAFVDSPLSLFSLNIDLFDPISGLLAAILVGMIYGKKQNLSFWNTLDALTPIFAFLAIGLHLSHLAAGTAFGSPTTLPWGIELWNATRHPTQIYELIASLIIFALIWYRKSELSPGVIFLNFAALTAGARLFLEVFRGDSTLILGGFRLAQVLAWVVLAIAIYLMHSTVQKTEVG
;
A
#
# COMPACT_ATOMS: atom_id res chain seq x y z
N MET A 1 18.51 -19.01 -3.74
CA MET A 1 18.00 -18.07 -2.72
C MET A 1 16.58 -17.56 -3.04
N ILE A 2 16.31 -16.96 -4.21
CA ILE A 2 14.95 -16.50 -4.60
C ILE A 2 13.96 -17.65 -4.64
N GLU A 3 14.33 -18.81 -5.21
CA GLU A 3 13.47 -19.98 -5.25
C GLU A 3 13.13 -20.53 -3.84
N SER A 4 14.11 -20.57 -2.94
CA SER A 4 13.88 -20.97 -1.55
C SER A 4 12.93 -20.01 -0.84
N PHE A 5 13.06 -18.71 -1.06
CA PHE A 5 12.13 -17.70 -0.53
C PHE A 5 10.71 -17.90 -1.09
N ARG A 6 10.58 -18.09 -2.40
CA ARG A 6 9.29 -18.34 -3.05
C ARG A 6 8.64 -19.62 -2.58
N SER A 7 9.41 -20.72 -2.41
CA SER A 7 8.85 -21.97 -1.88
C SER A 7 8.36 -21.85 -0.44
N LEU A 8 9.03 -21.02 0.38
CA LEU A 8 8.66 -20.79 1.77
C LEU A 8 7.40 -19.93 1.91
N PHE A 9 7.31 -18.86 1.13
CA PHE A 9 6.24 -17.87 1.21
C PHE A 9 5.27 -17.91 0.01
N ALA A 10 5.19 -19.04 -0.72
CA ALA A 10 4.20 -19.21 -1.77
C ALA A 10 2.77 -19.01 -1.23
N PRO A 11 1.85 -18.50 -2.06
CA PRO A 11 0.46 -18.32 -1.66
C PRO A 11 -0.15 -19.59 -1.06
N PRO A 12 -0.99 -19.51 -0.01
CA PRO A 12 -1.47 -18.27 0.63
C PRO A 12 -0.55 -17.70 1.73
N ARG A 13 0.68 -18.24 1.91
CA ARG A 13 1.60 -17.83 2.99
C ARG A 13 2.25 -16.46 2.76
N ASP A 14 2.21 -15.93 1.56
CA ASP A 14 2.67 -14.58 1.20
C ASP A 14 1.95 -13.47 1.99
N ILE A 15 0.72 -13.72 2.47
CA ILE A 15 -0.02 -12.81 3.35
C ILE A 15 0.71 -12.56 4.68
N LEU A 16 1.54 -13.49 5.14
CA LEU A 16 2.34 -13.33 6.35
C LEU A 16 3.36 -12.19 6.20
N LEU A 17 3.83 -11.94 4.98
CA LEU A 17 4.73 -10.82 4.68
C LEU A 17 4.01 -9.48 4.84
N LEU A 18 2.74 -9.40 4.43
CA LEU A 18 1.91 -8.21 4.64
C LEU A 18 1.57 -8.01 6.12
N ALA A 19 1.26 -9.08 6.83
CA ALA A 19 0.99 -9.02 8.27
C ALA A 19 2.23 -8.56 9.07
N ALA A 20 3.40 -9.10 8.75
CA ALA A 20 4.67 -8.66 9.34
C ALA A 20 4.99 -7.19 9.01
N ALA A 21 4.75 -6.78 7.77
CA ALA A 21 4.95 -5.39 7.34
C ALA A 21 4.02 -4.43 8.08
N LEU A 22 2.74 -4.80 8.25
CA LEU A 22 1.79 -4.02 9.03
C LEU A 22 2.26 -3.88 10.48
N TRP A 23 2.68 -4.97 11.11
CA TRP A 23 3.14 -4.98 12.49
C TRP A 23 4.39 -4.13 12.70
N ILE A 24 5.40 -4.28 11.82
CA ILE A 24 6.63 -3.47 11.88
C ILE A 24 6.31 -2.00 11.62
N GLY A 25 5.48 -1.72 10.60
CA GLY A 25 5.06 -0.36 10.26
C GLY A 25 4.33 0.31 11.42
N LEU A 26 3.44 -0.41 12.12
CA LEU A 26 2.72 0.07 13.30
C LEU A 26 3.69 0.36 14.46
N ALA A 27 4.60 -0.55 14.77
CA ALA A 27 5.62 -0.37 15.81
C ALA A 27 6.53 0.84 15.55
N LEU A 28 6.81 1.15 14.28
CA LEU A 28 7.57 2.35 13.89
C LEU A 28 6.72 3.62 13.96
N ALA A 29 5.45 3.54 13.55
CA ALA A 29 4.51 4.65 13.65
C ALA A 29 4.29 5.07 15.11
N GLU A 30 4.14 4.13 16.04
CA GLU A 30 4.02 4.39 17.48
C GLU A 30 5.20 5.18 18.06
N LYS A 31 6.42 4.99 17.52
CA LYS A 31 7.61 5.74 17.97
C LYS A 31 7.55 7.23 17.60
N ARG A 32 6.70 7.61 16.66
CA ARG A 32 6.67 8.97 16.11
C ARG A 32 5.29 9.64 16.11
N CYS A 33 4.20 8.91 16.35
CA CYS A 33 2.84 9.45 16.24
C CYS A 33 2.62 10.68 17.16
N GLU A 34 3.20 10.68 18.36
CA GLU A 34 3.08 11.80 19.31
C GLU A 34 3.67 13.11 18.79
N ARG A 35 4.69 13.05 17.91
CA ARG A 35 5.24 14.24 17.23
C ARG A 35 4.23 14.88 16.27
N HIS A 36 3.24 14.12 15.82
CA HIS A 36 2.16 14.55 14.97
C HIS A 36 0.87 14.84 15.76
N GLY A 37 0.94 14.89 17.09
CA GLY A 37 -0.23 15.12 17.94
C GLY A 37 -1.23 13.97 17.96
N VAL A 38 -0.81 12.75 17.60
CA VAL A 38 -1.62 11.53 17.63
C VAL A 38 -1.11 10.64 18.75
N SER A 39 -1.96 10.32 19.72
CA SER A 39 -1.57 9.40 20.81
C SER A 39 -1.44 7.97 20.28
N LYS A 40 -0.62 7.14 20.95
CA LYS A 40 -0.43 5.72 20.57
C LYS A 40 -1.74 4.96 20.60
N ASP A 41 -2.58 5.19 21.61
CA ASP A 41 -3.88 4.54 21.73
C ASP A 41 -4.81 4.92 20.57
N ALA A 42 -4.85 6.20 20.20
CA ALA A 42 -5.64 6.66 19.05
C ALA A 42 -5.14 6.07 17.74
N LEU A 43 -3.80 5.99 17.54
CA LEU A 43 -3.19 5.35 16.38
C LEU A 43 -3.54 3.86 16.29
N ASN A 44 -3.34 3.12 17.39
CA ASN A 44 -3.61 1.68 17.45
C ASN A 44 -5.08 1.37 17.19
N ASN A 45 -5.97 2.11 17.84
CA ASN A 45 -7.40 1.96 17.63
C ASN A 45 -7.81 2.31 16.20
N LEU A 46 -7.25 3.38 15.62
CA LEU A 46 -7.49 3.75 14.22
C LEU A 46 -7.11 2.61 13.27
N VAL A 47 -5.90 2.07 13.43
CA VAL A 47 -5.40 0.95 12.61
C VAL A 47 -6.25 -0.30 12.83
N PHE A 48 -6.57 -0.63 14.08
CA PHE A 48 -7.40 -1.79 14.41
C PHE A 48 -8.79 -1.70 13.77
N TYR A 49 -9.50 -0.58 13.95
CA TYR A 49 -10.83 -0.41 13.37
C TYR A 49 -10.79 -0.35 11.84
N SER A 50 -9.76 0.28 11.26
CA SER A 50 -9.58 0.30 9.80
C SER A 50 -9.31 -1.09 9.24
N LEU A 51 -8.48 -1.89 9.91
CA LEU A 51 -8.21 -3.28 9.53
C LEU A 51 -9.48 -4.13 9.64
N PHE A 52 -10.24 -3.96 10.71
CA PHE A 52 -11.52 -4.63 10.89
C PHE A 52 -12.53 -4.22 9.79
N GLY A 53 -12.58 -2.92 9.46
CA GLY A 53 -13.34 -2.40 8.34
C GLY A 53 -12.90 -3.00 6.99
N TYR A 54 -11.58 -3.15 6.78
CA TYR A 54 -11.02 -3.81 5.60
C TYR A 54 -11.53 -5.24 5.44
N LEU A 55 -11.40 -6.03 6.51
CA LEU A 55 -11.78 -7.45 6.49
C LEU A 55 -13.30 -7.63 6.29
N LEU A 56 -14.11 -6.91 7.05
CA LEU A 56 -15.57 -6.99 6.94
C LEU A 56 -16.07 -6.41 5.62
N GLY A 57 -15.57 -5.25 5.22
CA GLY A 57 -16.01 -4.57 4.00
C GLY A 57 -15.71 -5.39 2.76
N GLY A 58 -14.49 -5.90 2.63
CA GLY A 58 -14.10 -6.75 1.51
C GLY A 58 -14.91 -8.03 1.43
N ARG A 59 -15.25 -8.62 2.57
CA ARG A 59 -16.05 -9.83 2.62
C ARG A 59 -17.53 -9.60 2.31
N ILE A 60 -18.13 -8.62 2.97
CA ILE A 60 -19.56 -8.30 2.81
C ILE A 60 -19.85 -7.83 1.38
N LEU A 61 -19.04 -6.92 0.85
CA LEU A 61 -19.28 -6.39 -0.50
C LEU A 61 -19.02 -7.43 -1.57
N PHE A 62 -18.02 -8.32 -1.38
CA PHE A 62 -17.85 -9.49 -2.25
C PHE A 62 -19.10 -10.39 -2.25
N ALA A 63 -19.65 -10.68 -1.06
CA ALA A 63 -20.85 -11.51 -0.93
C ALA A 63 -22.09 -10.86 -1.56
N LEU A 64 -22.24 -9.52 -1.43
CA LEU A 64 -23.32 -8.78 -2.07
C LEU A 64 -23.20 -8.80 -3.62
N ALA A 65 -21.98 -8.68 -4.14
CA ALA A 65 -21.72 -8.76 -5.57
C ALA A 65 -21.96 -10.17 -6.16
N ASN A 66 -21.82 -11.21 -5.33
CA ASN A 66 -21.99 -12.61 -5.70
C ASN A 66 -23.15 -13.26 -4.93
N TYR A 67 -24.24 -12.52 -4.72
CA TYR A 67 -25.34 -12.86 -3.82
C TYR A 67 -25.89 -14.28 -4.03
N SER A 68 -26.10 -14.71 -5.28
CA SER A 68 -26.66 -16.03 -5.58
C SER A 68 -25.83 -17.18 -4.97
N ALA A 69 -24.51 -17.11 -5.05
CA ALA A 69 -23.63 -18.13 -4.48
C ALA A 69 -23.68 -18.19 -2.94
N PHE A 70 -23.97 -17.07 -2.29
CA PHE A 70 -24.06 -17.00 -0.81
C PHE A 70 -25.44 -17.33 -0.27
N VAL A 71 -26.51 -17.21 -1.06
CA VAL A 71 -27.86 -17.69 -0.68
C VAL A 71 -27.86 -19.20 -0.50
N ASP A 72 -27.21 -19.93 -1.40
CA ASP A 72 -27.13 -21.39 -1.35
C ASP A 72 -26.22 -21.91 -0.23
N SER A 73 -25.27 -21.08 0.24
CA SER A 73 -24.31 -21.44 1.29
C SER A 73 -23.96 -20.25 2.18
N PRO A 74 -24.87 -19.79 3.10
CA PRO A 74 -24.65 -18.61 3.92
C PRO A 74 -23.42 -18.69 4.84
N LEU A 75 -23.04 -19.90 5.30
CA LEU A 75 -21.87 -20.14 6.13
C LEU A 75 -20.56 -19.83 5.41
N SER A 76 -20.54 -19.78 4.07
CA SER A 76 -19.37 -19.37 3.31
C SER A 76 -18.92 -17.94 3.60
N LEU A 77 -19.77 -17.09 4.15
CA LEU A 77 -19.42 -15.76 4.67
C LEU A 77 -18.29 -15.83 5.72
N PHE A 78 -18.27 -16.88 6.53
CA PHE A 78 -17.26 -17.08 7.59
C PHE A 78 -16.06 -17.92 7.15
N SER A 79 -16.02 -18.32 5.89
CA SER A 79 -14.89 -19.08 5.33
C SER A 79 -13.61 -18.24 5.37
N LEU A 80 -12.47 -18.85 5.69
CA LEU A 80 -11.14 -18.24 5.62
C LEU A 80 -10.56 -18.21 4.19
N ASN A 81 -11.35 -18.59 3.19
CA ASN A 81 -10.91 -18.55 1.80
C ASN A 81 -10.75 -17.09 1.33
N ILE A 82 -9.52 -16.75 0.92
CA ILE A 82 -9.12 -15.42 0.44
C ILE A 82 -9.78 -15.09 -0.91
N ASP A 83 -10.09 -16.10 -1.72
CA ASP A 83 -10.75 -15.90 -3.04
C ASP A 83 -12.16 -15.31 -2.91
N LEU A 84 -12.78 -15.43 -1.73
CA LEU A 84 -14.07 -14.85 -1.43
C LEU A 84 -13.97 -13.46 -0.79
N PHE A 85 -13.05 -12.64 -1.27
CA PHE A 85 -12.74 -11.33 -0.71
C PHE A 85 -12.44 -10.32 -1.83
N ASP A 86 -13.01 -9.11 -1.74
CA ASP A 86 -12.69 -8.02 -2.66
C ASP A 86 -11.77 -6.99 -1.98
N PRO A 87 -10.47 -6.93 -2.37
CA PRO A 87 -9.51 -6.02 -1.76
C PRO A 87 -9.86 -4.53 -1.94
N ILE A 88 -10.49 -4.17 -3.06
CA ILE A 88 -10.84 -2.76 -3.36
C ILE A 88 -11.93 -2.30 -2.42
N SER A 89 -13.01 -3.07 -2.31
CA SER A 89 -14.11 -2.78 -1.37
C SER A 89 -13.62 -2.79 0.07
N GLY A 90 -12.72 -3.70 0.43
CA GLY A 90 -12.06 -3.70 1.73
C GLY A 90 -11.31 -2.40 2.00
N LEU A 91 -10.52 -1.93 1.04
CA LEU A 91 -9.76 -0.69 1.17
C LEU A 91 -10.69 0.53 1.34
N LEU A 92 -11.75 0.61 0.56
CA LEU A 92 -12.73 1.68 0.68
C LEU A 92 -13.41 1.67 2.05
N ALA A 93 -13.77 0.50 2.56
CA ALA A 93 -14.35 0.34 3.89
C ALA A 93 -13.35 0.73 5.00
N ALA A 94 -12.07 0.34 4.88
CA ALA A 94 -11.02 0.74 5.80
C ALA A 94 -10.85 2.25 5.87
N ILE A 95 -10.82 2.92 4.73
CA ILE A 95 -10.73 4.38 4.63
C ILE A 95 -11.94 5.02 5.30
N LEU A 96 -13.15 4.56 4.98
CA LEU A 96 -14.38 5.10 5.56
C LEU A 96 -14.40 4.95 7.09
N VAL A 97 -14.09 3.76 7.60
CA VAL A 97 -14.03 3.50 9.06
C VAL A 97 -12.95 4.35 9.72
N GLY A 98 -11.77 4.45 9.10
CA GLY A 98 -10.68 5.30 9.60
C GLY A 98 -11.06 6.78 9.65
N MET A 99 -11.76 7.30 8.64
CA MET A 99 -12.25 8.68 8.62
C MET A 99 -13.31 8.93 9.70
N ILE A 100 -14.26 8.00 9.87
CA ILE A 100 -15.31 8.08 10.91
C ILE A 100 -14.65 8.08 12.30
N TYR A 101 -13.73 7.15 12.55
CA TYR A 101 -13.02 7.07 13.83
C TYR A 101 -12.19 8.34 14.07
N GLY A 102 -11.40 8.78 13.10
CA GLY A 102 -10.58 9.99 13.20
C GLY A 102 -11.40 11.23 13.52
N LYS A 103 -12.55 11.40 12.83
CA LYS A 103 -13.49 12.49 13.12
C LYS A 103 -14.07 12.41 14.54
N LYS A 104 -14.44 11.20 14.99
CA LYS A 104 -14.99 10.97 16.32
C LYS A 104 -13.99 11.26 17.43
N GLN A 105 -12.69 11.03 17.17
CA GLN A 105 -11.59 11.30 18.10
C GLN A 105 -10.97 12.70 17.93
N ASN A 106 -11.54 13.55 17.07
CA ASN A 106 -11.03 14.88 16.74
C ASN A 106 -9.57 14.87 16.24
N LEU A 107 -9.15 13.81 15.53
CA LEU A 107 -7.80 13.72 14.96
C LEU A 107 -7.68 14.65 13.75
N SER A 108 -6.59 15.43 13.70
CA SER A 108 -6.27 16.23 12.52
C SER A 108 -5.94 15.31 11.34
N PHE A 109 -6.63 15.49 10.23
CA PHE A 109 -6.49 14.63 9.04
C PHE A 109 -5.04 14.53 8.55
N TRP A 110 -4.38 15.65 8.34
CA TRP A 110 -3.01 15.68 7.83
C TRP A 110 -1.99 15.12 8.81
N ASN A 111 -2.11 15.47 10.09
CA ASN A 111 -1.24 14.92 11.13
C ASN A 111 -1.41 13.40 11.27
N THR A 112 -2.64 12.92 11.14
CA THR A 112 -2.92 11.49 11.19
C THR A 112 -2.30 10.75 9.99
N LEU A 113 -2.37 11.32 8.79
CA LEU A 113 -1.71 10.74 7.62
C LEU A 113 -0.19 10.70 7.77
N ASP A 114 0.42 11.76 8.32
CA ASP A 114 1.86 11.77 8.62
C ASP A 114 2.23 10.70 9.65
N ALA A 115 1.42 10.53 10.71
CA ALA A 115 1.63 9.49 11.71
C ALA A 115 1.48 8.05 11.13
N LEU A 116 0.61 7.86 10.14
CA LEU A 116 0.39 6.58 9.46
C LEU A 116 1.44 6.28 8.37
N THR A 117 2.21 7.27 7.93
CA THR A 117 3.15 7.11 6.81
C THR A 117 4.14 5.93 6.98
N PRO A 118 4.72 5.63 8.18
CA PRO A 118 5.57 4.46 8.36
C PRO A 118 4.83 3.14 8.07
N ILE A 119 3.54 3.06 8.38
CA ILE A 119 2.71 1.88 8.09
C ILE A 119 2.57 1.71 6.58
N PHE A 120 2.22 2.78 5.85
CA PHE A 120 2.08 2.72 4.39
C PHE A 120 3.39 2.35 3.70
N ALA A 121 4.51 2.89 4.18
CA ALA A 121 5.83 2.57 3.62
C ALA A 121 6.22 1.10 3.85
N PHE A 122 5.96 0.54 5.04
CA PHE A 122 6.22 -0.87 5.30
C PHE A 122 5.23 -1.80 4.59
N LEU A 123 3.97 -1.41 4.45
CA LEU A 123 3.01 -2.16 3.63
C LEU A 123 3.44 -2.21 2.16
N ALA A 124 4.01 -1.13 1.61
CA ALA A 124 4.58 -1.16 0.26
C ALA A 124 5.75 -2.15 0.16
N ILE A 125 6.67 -2.17 1.13
CA ILE A 125 7.76 -3.15 1.21
C ILE A 125 7.21 -4.58 1.29
N GLY A 126 6.24 -4.83 2.19
CA GLY A 126 5.60 -6.13 2.35
C GLY A 126 4.87 -6.60 1.09
N LEU A 127 4.22 -5.67 0.38
CA LEU A 127 3.54 -5.95 -0.89
C LEU A 127 4.51 -6.42 -1.96
N HIS A 128 5.66 -5.76 -2.10
CA HIS A 128 6.66 -6.18 -3.10
C HIS A 128 7.34 -7.51 -2.73
N LEU A 129 7.50 -7.80 -1.44
CA LEU A 129 7.93 -9.12 -0.98
C LEU A 129 6.87 -10.20 -1.24
N SER A 130 5.59 -9.90 -1.01
CA SER A 130 4.47 -10.79 -1.34
C SER A 130 4.41 -11.06 -2.84
N HIS A 131 4.54 -10.03 -3.68
CA HIS A 131 4.59 -10.19 -5.13
C HIS A 131 5.77 -11.08 -5.58
N LEU A 132 6.95 -10.91 -4.97
CA LEU A 132 8.11 -11.75 -5.25
C LEU A 132 7.85 -13.22 -4.86
N ALA A 133 7.20 -13.45 -3.73
CA ALA A 133 6.84 -14.78 -3.25
C ALA A 133 5.80 -15.45 -4.15
N ALA A 134 4.76 -14.71 -4.52
CA ALA A 134 3.67 -15.19 -5.37
C ALA A 134 4.06 -15.30 -6.86
N GLY A 135 5.14 -14.64 -7.29
CA GLY A 135 5.51 -14.56 -8.70
C GLY A 135 4.58 -13.67 -9.53
N THR A 136 3.82 -12.81 -8.88
CA THR A 136 3.00 -11.76 -9.52
C THR A 136 3.81 -10.48 -9.70
N ALA A 137 3.24 -9.48 -10.34
CA ALA A 137 3.94 -8.22 -10.60
C ALA A 137 5.27 -8.40 -11.37
N PHE A 138 5.32 -9.38 -12.27
CA PHE A 138 6.53 -9.78 -12.98
C PHE A 138 6.90 -8.81 -14.10
N GLY A 139 8.19 -8.82 -14.46
CA GLY A 139 8.72 -7.99 -15.51
C GLY A 139 8.54 -8.54 -16.92
N SER A 140 8.74 -7.67 -17.91
CA SER A 140 8.87 -8.06 -19.31
C SER A 140 10.09 -8.96 -19.52
N PRO A 141 10.13 -9.79 -20.58
CA PRO A 141 11.29 -10.57 -20.93
C PRO A 141 12.54 -9.71 -21.12
N THR A 142 13.71 -10.22 -20.71
CA THR A 142 14.99 -9.50 -20.79
C THR A 142 16.15 -10.44 -21.04
N THR A 143 17.22 -9.91 -21.62
CA THR A 143 18.51 -10.59 -21.77
C THR A 143 19.56 -10.13 -20.76
N LEU A 144 19.17 -9.27 -19.80
CA LEU A 144 20.08 -8.73 -18.80
C LEU A 144 20.59 -9.83 -17.87
N PRO A 145 21.87 -9.77 -17.42
CA PRO A 145 22.50 -10.83 -16.63
C PRO A 145 21.89 -11.01 -15.23
N TRP A 146 21.12 -10.04 -14.73
CA TRP A 146 20.40 -10.12 -13.45
C TRP A 146 18.92 -10.45 -13.61
N GLY A 147 18.47 -10.84 -14.81
CA GLY A 147 17.14 -11.36 -15.03
C GLY A 147 16.87 -12.60 -14.18
N ILE A 148 15.64 -12.80 -13.81
CA ILE A 148 15.19 -13.98 -13.05
C ILE A 148 14.31 -14.87 -13.94
N GLU A 149 14.47 -16.20 -13.78
CA GLU A 149 13.59 -17.17 -14.43
C GLU A 149 12.23 -17.15 -13.76
N LEU A 150 11.20 -16.81 -14.55
CA LEU A 150 9.83 -16.74 -14.08
C LEU A 150 8.86 -16.93 -15.24
N TRP A 151 7.92 -17.88 -15.10
CA TRP A 151 6.91 -18.19 -16.12
C TRP A 151 7.54 -18.52 -17.49
N ASN A 152 8.52 -19.44 -17.48
CA ASN A 152 9.24 -19.95 -18.65
C ASN A 152 9.96 -18.87 -19.48
N ALA A 153 10.40 -17.80 -18.85
CA ALA A 153 11.20 -16.75 -19.49
C ALA A 153 12.10 -16.05 -18.49
N THR A 154 13.28 -15.59 -18.95
CA THR A 154 14.13 -14.67 -18.18
C THR A 154 13.50 -13.28 -18.23
N ARG A 155 13.15 -12.72 -17.08
CA ARG A 155 12.40 -11.46 -16.95
C ARG A 155 13.11 -10.46 -16.07
N HIS A 156 12.78 -9.18 -16.25
CA HIS A 156 13.16 -8.15 -15.29
C HIS A 156 12.62 -8.49 -13.90
N PRO A 157 13.46 -8.46 -12.84
CA PRO A 157 13.01 -8.70 -11.46
C PRO A 157 12.33 -7.45 -10.90
N THR A 158 11.20 -7.08 -11.49
CA THR A 158 10.46 -5.84 -11.15
C THR A 158 10.06 -5.77 -9.69
N GLN A 159 9.73 -6.91 -9.06
CA GLN A 159 9.43 -6.99 -7.64
C GLN A 159 10.62 -6.53 -6.78
N ILE A 160 11.85 -6.85 -7.20
CA ILE A 160 13.08 -6.43 -6.51
C ILE A 160 13.34 -4.95 -6.75
N TYR A 161 13.10 -4.45 -7.96
CA TYR A 161 13.24 -3.01 -8.25
C TYR A 161 12.28 -2.18 -7.41
N GLU A 162 11.01 -2.59 -7.34
CA GLU A 162 9.98 -1.95 -6.53
C GLU A 162 10.28 -2.06 -5.02
N LEU A 163 10.81 -3.19 -4.57
CA LEU A 163 11.26 -3.38 -3.18
C LEU A 163 12.38 -2.40 -2.81
N ILE A 164 13.42 -2.31 -3.65
CA ILE A 164 14.55 -1.38 -3.44
C ILE A 164 14.05 0.06 -3.41
N ALA A 165 13.17 0.45 -4.35
CA ALA A 165 12.59 1.77 -4.38
C ALA A 165 11.82 2.07 -3.09
N SER A 166 11.01 1.14 -2.60
CA SER A 166 10.25 1.30 -1.34
C SER A 166 11.14 1.42 -0.12
N LEU A 167 12.26 0.67 -0.06
CA LEU A 167 13.25 0.79 1.01
C LEU A 167 13.95 2.16 0.99
N ILE A 168 14.31 2.66 -0.20
CA ILE A 168 14.90 3.99 -0.37
C ILE A 168 13.91 5.07 0.06
N ILE A 169 12.64 4.98 -0.40
CA ILE A 169 11.58 5.93 -0.03
C ILE A 169 11.37 5.94 1.48
N PHE A 170 11.28 4.75 2.12
CA PHE A 170 11.18 4.66 3.57
C PHE A 170 12.37 5.33 4.25
N ALA A 171 13.60 5.06 3.81
CA ALA A 171 14.80 5.67 4.37
C ALA A 171 14.81 7.20 4.25
N LEU A 172 14.44 7.73 3.06
CA LEU A 172 14.36 9.18 2.83
C LEU A 172 13.36 9.85 3.79
N ILE A 173 12.22 9.22 4.04
CA ILE A 173 11.19 9.74 4.94
C ILE A 173 11.60 9.58 6.40
N TRP A 174 12.15 8.41 6.76
CA TRP A 174 12.49 8.09 8.14
C TRP A 174 13.65 8.91 8.67
N TYR A 175 14.70 9.13 7.88
CA TYR A 175 15.90 9.88 8.31
C TYR A 175 15.78 11.40 8.13
N ARG A 176 14.66 11.89 7.63
CA ARG A 176 14.45 13.33 7.49
C ARG A 176 14.41 14.02 8.86
N LYS A 177 15.22 15.06 9.03
CA LYS A 177 15.40 15.76 10.30
C LYS A 177 14.56 17.04 10.41
N SER A 178 14.05 17.58 9.31
CA SER A 178 13.31 18.85 9.31
C SER A 178 11.88 18.66 9.83
N GLU A 179 11.44 19.58 10.66
CA GLU A 179 10.02 19.74 10.96
C GLU A 179 9.31 20.25 9.71
N LEU A 180 8.19 19.66 9.39
CA LEU A 180 7.42 19.94 8.20
C LEU A 180 6.00 20.32 8.58
N SER A 181 5.37 21.12 7.72
CA SER A 181 3.94 21.41 7.83
C SER A 181 3.13 20.10 7.81
N PRO A 182 1.98 20.06 8.51
CA PRO A 182 1.11 18.88 8.55
C PRO A 182 0.76 18.34 7.16
N GLY A 183 0.89 17.02 6.97
CA GLY A 183 0.61 16.33 5.71
C GLY A 183 1.79 16.21 4.75
N VAL A 184 2.85 16.98 4.95
CA VAL A 184 3.97 17.01 3.98
C VAL A 184 4.76 15.70 3.98
N ILE A 185 4.84 14.97 5.11
CA ILE A 185 5.52 13.66 5.17
C ILE A 185 4.75 12.66 4.30
N PHE A 186 3.44 12.57 4.49
CA PHE A 186 2.58 11.69 3.70
C PHE A 186 2.59 12.06 2.22
N LEU A 187 2.48 13.35 1.89
CA LEU A 187 2.49 13.81 0.49
C LEU A 187 3.84 13.54 -0.20
N ASN A 188 4.97 13.68 0.51
CA ASN A 188 6.27 13.25 0.00
C ASN A 188 6.32 11.74 -0.25
N PHE A 189 5.79 10.93 0.68
CA PHE A 189 5.68 9.49 0.48
C PHE A 189 4.86 9.18 -0.77
N ALA A 190 3.68 9.78 -0.93
CA ALA A 190 2.81 9.58 -2.07
C ALA A 190 3.48 10.00 -3.39
N ALA A 191 4.14 11.17 -3.41
CA ALA A 191 4.84 11.67 -4.60
C ALA A 191 6.02 10.78 -4.99
N LEU A 192 6.86 10.37 -4.04
CA LEU A 192 8.01 9.49 -4.29
C LEU A 192 7.57 8.11 -4.77
N THR A 193 6.53 7.54 -4.16
CA THR A 193 5.97 6.24 -4.56
C THR A 193 5.34 6.32 -5.95
N ALA A 194 4.59 7.36 -6.24
CA ALA A 194 4.03 7.60 -7.57
C ALA A 194 5.13 7.80 -8.62
N GLY A 195 6.16 8.58 -8.32
CA GLY A 195 7.33 8.77 -9.19
C GLY A 195 8.08 7.46 -9.47
N ALA A 196 8.33 6.65 -8.43
CA ALA A 196 8.93 5.33 -8.58
C ALA A 196 8.06 4.42 -9.47
N ARG A 197 6.73 4.43 -9.26
CA ARG A 197 5.78 3.66 -10.07
C ARG A 197 5.80 4.08 -11.54
N LEU A 198 5.82 5.38 -11.84
CA LEU A 198 5.92 5.88 -13.21
C LEU A 198 7.13 5.32 -13.94
N PHE A 199 8.28 5.30 -13.29
CA PHE A 199 9.52 4.82 -13.88
C PHE A 199 9.56 3.28 -13.97
N LEU A 200 9.21 2.58 -12.89
CA LEU A 200 9.35 1.12 -12.81
C LEU A 200 8.28 0.37 -13.61
N GLU A 201 7.12 0.98 -13.85
CA GLU A 201 6.06 0.37 -14.66
C GLU A 201 6.49 0.04 -16.08
N VAL A 202 7.50 0.74 -16.63
CA VAL A 202 8.05 0.46 -17.97
C VAL A 202 8.60 -0.97 -18.07
N PHE A 203 9.15 -1.49 -16.98
CA PHE A 203 9.73 -2.83 -16.92
C PHE A 203 8.71 -3.93 -16.63
N ARG A 204 7.46 -3.59 -16.32
CA ARG A 204 6.39 -4.55 -16.01
C ARG A 204 5.91 -5.31 -17.24
N GLY A 205 5.70 -6.61 -17.08
CA GLY A 205 5.19 -7.50 -18.13
C GLY A 205 3.70 -7.81 -18.00
N ASP A 206 3.09 -7.50 -16.86
CA ASP A 206 1.69 -7.80 -16.52
C ASP A 206 0.80 -6.54 -16.39
N SER A 207 1.24 -5.44 -17.01
CA SER A 207 0.53 -4.16 -16.94
C SER A 207 -0.82 -4.19 -17.66
N THR A 208 -1.84 -3.64 -17.02
CA THR A 208 -3.14 -3.39 -17.66
C THR A 208 -3.04 -2.20 -18.60
N LEU A 209 -3.38 -2.41 -19.87
CA LEU A 209 -3.38 -1.36 -20.89
C LEU A 209 -4.78 -0.77 -21.04
N ILE A 210 -4.86 0.56 -21.19
CA ILE A 210 -6.08 1.33 -21.42
C ILE A 210 -5.88 2.33 -22.56
N LEU A 211 -6.97 2.82 -23.16
CA LEU A 211 -6.98 3.96 -24.10
C LEU A 211 -5.88 3.87 -25.20
N GLY A 212 -5.79 2.74 -25.88
CA GLY A 212 -4.89 2.60 -27.03
C GLY A 212 -3.42 2.35 -26.70
N GLY A 213 -3.11 1.94 -25.47
CA GLY A 213 -1.74 1.49 -25.12
C GLY A 213 -1.11 2.13 -23.89
N PHE A 214 -1.82 3.03 -23.21
CA PHE A 214 -1.34 3.58 -21.93
C PHE A 214 -1.46 2.54 -20.81
N ARG A 215 -0.47 2.46 -19.94
CA ARG A 215 -0.51 1.60 -18.76
C ARG A 215 -1.35 2.27 -17.66
N LEU A 216 -2.42 1.63 -17.22
CA LEU A 216 -3.31 2.16 -16.19
C LEU A 216 -2.55 2.64 -14.96
N ALA A 217 -1.59 1.85 -14.47
CA ALA A 217 -0.81 2.20 -13.30
C ALA A 217 0.03 3.47 -13.48
N GLN A 218 0.55 3.75 -14.70
CA GLN A 218 1.25 5.01 -14.99
C GLN A 218 0.29 6.20 -14.97
N VAL A 219 -0.91 6.05 -15.56
CA VAL A 219 -1.91 7.13 -15.55
C VAL A 219 -2.32 7.48 -14.13
N LEU A 220 -2.61 6.47 -13.31
CA LEU A 220 -2.93 6.67 -11.89
C LEU A 220 -1.76 7.31 -11.12
N ALA A 221 -0.53 6.86 -11.36
CA ALA A 221 0.65 7.42 -10.73
C ALA A 221 0.87 8.90 -11.12
N TRP A 222 0.62 9.29 -12.37
CA TRP A 222 0.63 10.68 -12.81
C TRP A 222 -0.37 11.53 -12.04
N VAL A 223 -1.61 11.04 -11.90
CA VAL A 223 -2.66 11.75 -11.16
C VAL A 223 -2.27 11.92 -9.69
N VAL A 224 -1.80 10.85 -9.04
CA VAL A 224 -1.36 10.90 -7.64
C VAL A 224 -0.19 11.86 -7.46
N LEU A 225 0.81 11.82 -8.36
CA LEU A 225 1.98 12.70 -8.32
C LEU A 225 1.57 14.17 -8.46
N ALA A 226 0.71 14.49 -9.43
CA ALA A 226 0.23 15.84 -9.66
C ALA A 226 -0.56 16.38 -8.45
N ILE A 227 -1.46 15.57 -7.89
CA ILE A 227 -2.23 15.92 -6.68
C ILE A 227 -1.29 16.13 -5.49
N ALA A 228 -0.33 15.24 -5.26
CA ALA A 228 0.59 15.34 -4.14
C ALA A 228 1.44 16.61 -4.22
N ILE A 229 1.99 16.95 -5.39
CA ILE A 229 2.77 18.18 -5.62
C ILE A 229 1.89 19.42 -5.40
N TYR A 230 0.68 19.44 -5.96
CA TYR A 230 -0.26 20.54 -5.79
C TYR A 230 -0.60 20.78 -4.32
N LEU A 231 -0.94 19.72 -3.58
CA LEU A 231 -1.28 19.81 -2.16
C LEU A 231 -0.08 20.21 -1.31
N MET A 232 1.13 19.72 -1.60
CA MET A 232 2.34 20.18 -0.92
C MET A 232 2.56 21.69 -1.09
N HIS A 233 2.44 22.19 -2.32
CA HIS A 233 2.59 23.62 -2.59
C HIS A 233 1.56 24.46 -1.83
N SER A 234 0.30 24.05 -1.84
CA SER A 234 -0.79 24.75 -1.15
C SER A 234 -0.66 24.73 0.38
N THR A 235 -0.08 23.65 0.94
CA THR A 235 0.11 23.50 2.39
C THR A 235 1.25 24.38 2.89
N VAL A 236 2.35 24.45 2.13
CA VAL A 236 3.50 25.31 2.46
C VAL A 236 3.11 26.78 2.42
N GLN A 237 2.40 27.24 1.39
CA GLN A 237 1.97 28.65 1.29
C GLN A 237 1.09 29.11 2.47
N LYS A 238 0.21 28.24 2.97
CA LYS A 238 -0.63 28.57 4.13
C LYS A 238 0.17 28.79 5.43
N THR A 239 1.31 28.13 5.54
CA THR A 239 2.17 28.24 6.74
C THR A 239 3.03 29.50 6.70
N GLU A 240 3.31 30.08 5.53
CA GLU A 240 4.09 31.30 5.37
C GLU A 240 3.25 32.58 5.53
N VAL A 241 1.93 32.51 5.41
CA VAL A 241 0.99 33.67 5.43
C VAL A 241 0.26 33.80 6.78
N GLY A 242 0.35 32.84 7.68
CA GLY A 242 -0.28 32.82 9.01
C GLY A 242 0.75 32.97 10.13
#